data_0fcafb5f42676cea3418a85154a17742
#
_entry.id   0fcafb5f42676cea3418a85154a17742
#
_cell.length_a   1.000
_cell.length_b   1.000
_cell.length_c   1.000
_cell.angle_alpha   90.00
_cell.angle_beta   90.00
_cell.angle_gamma   90.00
#
_symmetry.space_group_name_H-M   'P 1'
#
loop_
_entity.id
_entity.type
_entity.pdbx_description
1 polymer ?
#
loop_
_entity_poly.entity_id
_entity_poly.type
_entity_poly.pdbx_seq_one_letter_code
_entity_poly.pdbx_strand_id
1 'polypeptide(L)'
;MRCLVTGGAGFLGSHLCERLLNDGHEVICLDNYFTGRMVNVAHLRDNRSFELIRHDVTEPILLEVDRIFNLACPASPIHYQFNPVKTIKTSVMGAINMLGMAKRVKARILQASTSEVYGDPAVHPQTEDYWGNVNPIGIRSCYDEGKRVAETLFMDYHRQNNVDIRIVRIFNTYGPRMLMNDGRVVSNFIVQALKGEDITIYGDGSQTRSFCYVDDLIEGFVRMMNQDKIIGPVNIGNPGEFTMLELAKEVLELTGSKSKIVYKPLPGDDPKMRRPNIDLAKKALDWEPTIPLRQGLEKTIVYFEDLLKG
;
A
#
# COMPACT_ATOMS: atom_id res chain seq x y z
N MET A 1 -17.57 -14.87 -6.56
CA MET A 1 -16.71 -14.38 -7.64
C MET A 1 -15.30 -14.91 -7.40
N ARG A 2 -14.52 -15.13 -8.47
CA ARG A 2 -13.12 -15.53 -8.37
C ARG A 2 -12.22 -14.32 -8.50
N CYS A 3 -11.47 -13.99 -7.44
CA CYS A 3 -10.67 -12.78 -7.31
C CYS A 3 -9.17 -13.13 -7.33
N LEU A 4 -8.39 -12.46 -8.18
CA LEU A 4 -6.93 -12.52 -8.16
C LEU A 4 -6.38 -11.35 -7.36
N VAL A 5 -5.49 -11.64 -6.41
CA VAL A 5 -4.73 -10.63 -5.66
C VAL A 5 -3.24 -10.82 -5.95
N THR A 6 -2.64 -9.95 -6.76
CA THR A 6 -1.18 -9.96 -6.98
C THR A 6 -0.48 -9.26 -5.82
N GLY A 7 0.68 -9.79 -5.38
CA GLY A 7 1.29 -9.36 -4.12
C GLY A 7 0.47 -9.81 -2.89
N GLY A 8 -0.29 -10.90 -3.04
CA GLY A 8 -1.25 -11.36 -2.05
C GLY A 8 -0.66 -11.85 -0.73
N ALA A 9 0.62 -12.24 -0.69
CA ALA A 9 1.33 -12.60 0.54
C ALA A 9 2.05 -11.40 1.20
N GLY A 10 1.92 -10.20 0.60
CA GLY A 10 2.45 -8.95 1.15
C GLY A 10 1.57 -8.39 2.28
N PHE A 11 1.96 -7.21 2.79
CA PHE A 11 1.21 -6.52 3.85
C PHE A 11 -0.25 -6.31 3.48
N LEU A 12 -0.55 -5.48 2.50
CA LEU A 12 -1.93 -5.16 2.10
C LEU A 12 -2.63 -6.36 1.46
N GLY A 13 -1.90 -7.10 0.62
CA GLY A 13 -2.47 -8.24 -0.11
C GLY A 13 -3.03 -9.32 0.80
N SER A 14 -2.35 -9.63 1.92
CA SER A 14 -2.80 -10.66 2.86
C SER A 14 -4.08 -10.28 3.60
N HIS A 15 -4.22 -9.00 3.99
CA HIS A 15 -5.47 -8.48 4.57
C HIS A 15 -6.61 -8.50 3.55
N LEU A 16 -6.31 -8.15 2.29
CA LEU A 16 -7.31 -8.18 1.23
C LEU A 16 -7.75 -9.62 0.90
N CYS A 17 -6.82 -10.58 0.83
CA CYS A 17 -7.16 -11.99 0.62
C CYS A 17 -8.13 -12.50 1.72
N GLU A 18 -7.81 -12.21 2.98
CA GLU A 18 -8.66 -12.58 4.12
C GLU A 18 -10.05 -11.92 4.05
N ARG A 19 -10.10 -10.62 3.74
CA ARG A 19 -11.35 -9.89 3.58
C ARG A 19 -12.22 -10.47 2.46
N LEU A 20 -11.66 -10.75 1.30
CA LEU A 20 -12.39 -11.29 0.16
C LEU A 20 -12.92 -12.71 0.44
N LEU A 21 -12.17 -13.54 1.17
CA LEU A 21 -12.65 -14.85 1.62
C LEU A 21 -13.81 -14.73 2.60
N ASN A 22 -13.73 -13.78 3.56
CA ASN A 22 -14.80 -13.51 4.51
C ASN A 22 -16.07 -12.96 3.82
N ASP A 23 -15.90 -12.24 2.71
CA ASP A 23 -17.00 -11.78 1.86
C ASP A 23 -17.57 -12.91 0.95
N GLY A 24 -17.07 -14.15 1.06
CA GLY A 24 -17.57 -15.33 0.34
C GLY A 24 -17.05 -15.46 -1.10
N HIS A 25 -15.91 -14.88 -1.41
CA HIS A 25 -15.26 -15.00 -2.73
C HIS A 25 -14.25 -16.16 -2.76
N GLU A 26 -13.99 -16.70 -3.96
CA GLU A 26 -12.81 -17.51 -4.22
C GLU A 26 -11.61 -16.57 -4.45
N VAL A 27 -10.48 -16.85 -3.82
CA VAL A 27 -9.31 -15.96 -3.84
C VAL A 27 -8.08 -16.71 -4.34
N ILE A 28 -7.47 -16.19 -5.41
CA ILE A 28 -6.15 -16.56 -5.87
C ILE A 28 -5.15 -15.53 -5.33
N CYS A 29 -4.28 -15.98 -4.42
CA CYS A 29 -3.15 -15.20 -3.93
C CYS A 29 -1.93 -15.50 -4.82
N LEU A 30 -1.47 -14.50 -5.58
CA LEU A 30 -0.30 -14.62 -6.44
C LEU A 30 0.84 -13.76 -5.90
N ASP A 31 1.99 -14.38 -5.62
CA ASP A 31 3.14 -13.68 -5.03
C ASP A 31 4.46 -14.38 -5.41
N ASN A 32 5.54 -13.62 -5.60
CA ASN A 32 6.89 -14.18 -5.82
C ASN A 32 7.72 -14.29 -4.55
N TYR A 33 7.18 -13.81 -3.42
CA TYR A 33 7.82 -13.74 -2.10
C TYR A 33 9.07 -12.85 -2.03
N PHE A 34 9.17 -11.82 -2.85
CA PHE A 34 10.27 -10.87 -2.74
C PHE A 34 10.17 -10.03 -1.45
N THR A 35 8.97 -9.51 -1.14
CA THR A 35 8.64 -8.83 0.12
C THR A 35 7.48 -9.50 0.85
N GLY A 36 6.66 -10.28 0.14
CA GLY A 36 5.60 -11.09 0.71
C GLY A 36 6.16 -12.24 1.56
N ARG A 37 5.38 -12.72 2.52
CA ARG A 37 5.78 -13.79 3.44
C ARG A 37 4.68 -14.83 3.55
N MET A 38 5.05 -16.11 3.49
CA MET A 38 4.10 -17.23 3.64
C MET A 38 3.30 -17.11 4.96
N VAL A 39 3.94 -16.68 6.04
CA VAL A 39 3.30 -16.53 7.34
C VAL A 39 2.09 -15.58 7.32
N ASN A 40 2.08 -14.59 6.42
CA ASN A 40 0.97 -13.63 6.32
C ASN A 40 -0.33 -14.27 5.81
N VAL A 41 -0.24 -15.40 5.09
CA VAL A 41 -1.38 -16.11 4.50
C VAL A 41 -1.49 -17.56 4.95
N ALA A 42 -0.64 -18.01 5.89
CA ALA A 42 -0.60 -19.38 6.36
C ALA A 42 -1.95 -19.86 6.94
N HIS A 43 -2.64 -18.96 7.67
CA HIS A 43 -3.96 -19.23 8.26
C HIS A 43 -5.10 -19.38 7.24
N LEU A 44 -4.89 -19.02 5.98
CA LEU A 44 -5.86 -19.14 4.90
C LEU A 44 -5.73 -20.46 4.11
N ARG A 45 -4.63 -21.19 4.28
CA ARG A 45 -4.30 -22.34 3.42
C ARG A 45 -5.30 -23.50 3.44
N ASP A 46 -5.96 -23.71 4.57
CA ASP A 46 -6.94 -24.79 4.72
C ASP A 46 -8.34 -24.39 4.21
N ASN A 47 -8.52 -23.13 3.79
CA ASN A 47 -9.76 -22.68 3.19
C ASN A 47 -9.86 -23.17 1.73
N ARG A 48 -10.90 -23.93 1.41
CA ARG A 48 -11.13 -24.51 0.06
C ARG A 48 -11.30 -23.46 -1.04
N SER A 49 -11.66 -22.24 -0.68
CA SER A 49 -11.82 -21.10 -1.59
C SER A 49 -10.53 -20.28 -1.74
N PHE A 50 -9.41 -20.72 -1.16
CA PHE A 50 -8.11 -20.05 -1.24
C PHE A 50 -7.12 -20.86 -2.05
N GLU A 51 -6.56 -20.23 -3.07
CA GLU A 51 -5.49 -20.79 -3.90
C GLU A 51 -4.24 -19.92 -3.81
N LEU A 52 -3.07 -20.53 -3.63
CA LEU A 52 -1.79 -19.85 -3.53
C LEU A 52 -0.90 -20.21 -4.72
N ILE A 53 -0.55 -19.22 -5.53
CA ILE A 53 0.32 -19.37 -6.70
C ILE A 53 1.62 -18.58 -6.49
N ARG A 54 2.75 -19.30 -6.50
CA ARG A 54 4.06 -18.64 -6.53
C ARG A 54 4.41 -18.24 -7.95
N HIS A 55 4.35 -16.93 -8.26
CA HIS A 55 4.61 -16.42 -9.60
C HIS A 55 5.08 -14.97 -9.57
N ASP A 56 5.88 -14.57 -10.55
CA ASP A 56 6.33 -13.20 -10.74
C ASP A 56 5.45 -12.50 -11.79
N VAL A 57 4.83 -11.40 -11.44
CA VAL A 57 3.91 -10.67 -12.34
C VAL A 57 4.59 -10.10 -13.60
N THR A 58 5.93 -10.04 -13.62
CA THR A 58 6.66 -9.66 -14.85
C THR A 58 6.62 -10.73 -15.94
N GLU A 59 6.24 -11.95 -15.58
CA GLU A 59 6.04 -13.05 -16.50
C GLU A 59 4.55 -13.25 -16.76
N PRO A 60 4.13 -13.58 -18.00
CA PRO A 60 2.74 -13.82 -18.33
C PRO A 60 2.16 -15.02 -17.57
N ILE A 61 0.92 -14.90 -17.14
CA ILE A 61 0.11 -15.99 -16.58
C ILE A 61 -1.31 -15.90 -17.11
N LEU A 62 -1.95 -17.03 -17.34
CA LEU A 62 -3.34 -17.09 -17.80
C LEU A 62 -4.21 -17.75 -16.73
N LEU A 63 -5.15 -16.98 -16.19
CA LEU A 63 -6.12 -17.43 -15.20
C LEU A 63 -7.52 -17.00 -15.62
N GLU A 64 -8.53 -17.74 -15.19
CA GLU A 64 -9.93 -17.38 -15.35
C GLU A 64 -10.41 -16.75 -14.04
N VAL A 65 -10.68 -15.45 -14.06
CA VAL A 65 -11.07 -14.66 -12.87
C VAL A 65 -12.08 -13.58 -13.25
N ASP A 66 -12.88 -13.18 -12.27
CA ASP A 66 -13.88 -12.11 -12.42
C ASP A 66 -13.30 -10.74 -12.05
N ARG A 67 -12.35 -10.71 -11.10
CA ARG A 67 -11.74 -9.50 -10.58
C ARG A 67 -10.25 -9.65 -10.34
N ILE A 68 -9.51 -8.56 -10.56
CA ILE A 68 -8.06 -8.51 -10.35
C ILE A 68 -7.74 -7.32 -9.45
N PHE A 69 -7.06 -7.57 -8.33
CA PHE A 69 -6.45 -6.54 -7.50
C PHE A 69 -4.94 -6.55 -7.74
N ASN A 70 -4.44 -5.58 -8.50
CA ASN A 70 -3.03 -5.50 -8.87
C ASN A 70 -2.23 -4.70 -7.82
N LEU A 71 -1.72 -5.42 -6.80
CA LEU A 71 -0.97 -4.84 -5.69
C LEU A 71 0.54 -5.15 -5.76
N ALA A 72 0.97 -6.07 -6.61
CA ALA A 72 2.37 -6.53 -6.65
C ALA A 72 3.33 -5.39 -7.02
N CYS A 73 4.09 -4.90 -6.06
CA CYS A 73 5.25 -4.03 -6.24
C CYS A 73 5.97 -3.88 -4.89
N PRO A 74 7.31 -3.85 -4.84
CA PRO A 74 8.03 -3.39 -3.66
C PRO A 74 7.63 -1.94 -3.36
N ALA A 75 7.16 -1.65 -2.14
CA ALA A 75 6.53 -0.37 -1.81
C ALA A 75 7.24 0.41 -0.70
N SER A 76 8.35 -0.09 -0.17
CA SER A 76 9.15 0.64 0.81
C SER A 76 10.53 1.00 0.24
N PRO A 77 11.14 2.12 0.66
CA PRO A 77 12.41 2.61 0.12
C PRO A 77 13.53 1.57 0.12
N ILE A 78 13.68 0.83 1.21
CA ILE A 78 14.69 -0.23 1.35
C ILE A 78 14.53 -1.31 0.27
N HIS A 79 13.29 -1.68 -0.06
CA HIS A 79 13.02 -2.78 -0.99
C HIS A 79 13.03 -2.32 -2.46
N TYR A 80 12.38 -1.18 -2.78
CA TYR A 80 12.34 -0.76 -4.18
C TYR A 80 13.69 -0.20 -4.69
N GLN A 81 14.55 0.31 -3.78
CA GLN A 81 15.90 0.75 -4.11
C GLN A 81 16.92 -0.39 -4.17
N PHE A 82 16.64 -1.54 -3.53
CA PHE A 82 17.51 -2.72 -3.58
C PHE A 82 17.69 -3.24 -5.01
N ASN A 83 16.61 -3.28 -5.79
CA ASN A 83 16.66 -3.64 -7.21
C ASN A 83 15.73 -2.71 -8.01
N PRO A 84 16.18 -1.47 -8.33
CA PRO A 84 15.32 -0.47 -8.96
C PRO A 84 14.84 -0.88 -10.36
N VAL A 85 15.67 -1.60 -11.14
CA VAL A 85 15.25 -2.11 -12.45
C VAL A 85 14.12 -3.15 -12.30
N LYS A 86 14.18 -4.03 -11.32
CA LYS A 86 13.11 -4.99 -11.05
C LYS A 86 11.84 -4.29 -10.57
N THR A 87 11.98 -3.25 -9.76
CA THR A 87 10.84 -2.45 -9.27
C THR A 87 10.06 -1.83 -10.42
N ILE A 88 10.73 -1.13 -11.34
CA ILE A 88 10.04 -0.53 -12.49
C ILE A 88 9.46 -1.60 -13.43
N LYS A 89 10.17 -2.72 -13.67
CA LYS A 89 9.63 -3.85 -14.43
C LYS A 89 8.36 -4.41 -13.79
N THR A 90 8.34 -4.57 -12.48
CA THR A 90 7.14 -5.07 -11.76
C THR A 90 5.96 -4.13 -11.94
N SER A 91 6.17 -2.82 -11.84
CA SER A 91 5.10 -1.84 -12.05
C SER A 91 4.60 -1.81 -13.50
N VAL A 92 5.50 -1.85 -14.49
CA VAL A 92 5.15 -1.67 -15.91
C VAL A 92 4.72 -2.99 -16.54
N MET A 93 5.59 -4.00 -16.54
CA MET A 93 5.28 -5.31 -17.15
C MET A 93 4.18 -6.04 -16.38
N GLY A 94 4.18 -5.95 -15.04
CA GLY A 94 3.10 -6.49 -14.23
C GLY A 94 1.75 -5.86 -14.58
N ALA A 95 1.70 -4.53 -14.75
CA ALA A 95 0.48 -3.86 -15.20
C ALA A 95 0.05 -4.33 -16.60
N ILE A 96 0.98 -4.42 -17.58
CA ILE A 96 0.68 -4.90 -18.93
C ILE A 96 0.12 -6.33 -18.90
N ASN A 97 0.75 -7.25 -18.15
CA ASN A 97 0.32 -8.64 -18.07
C ASN A 97 -1.08 -8.76 -17.41
N MET A 98 -1.32 -8.04 -16.32
CA MET A 98 -2.62 -8.06 -15.63
C MET A 98 -3.73 -7.39 -16.44
N LEU A 99 -3.44 -6.29 -17.15
CA LEU A 99 -4.39 -5.65 -18.06
C LEU A 99 -4.68 -6.52 -19.28
N GLY A 100 -3.67 -7.19 -19.83
CA GLY A 100 -3.85 -8.19 -20.91
C GLY A 100 -4.75 -9.34 -20.48
N MET A 101 -4.57 -9.87 -19.28
CA MET A 101 -5.46 -10.88 -18.70
C MET A 101 -6.87 -10.33 -18.47
N ALA A 102 -7.00 -9.15 -17.84
CA ALA A 102 -8.31 -8.51 -17.62
C ALA A 102 -9.09 -8.32 -18.93
N LYS A 103 -8.40 -7.87 -20.00
CA LYS A 103 -8.98 -7.76 -21.35
C LYS A 103 -9.48 -9.10 -21.89
N ARG A 104 -8.68 -10.16 -21.74
CA ARG A 104 -9.00 -11.50 -22.23
C ARG A 104 -10.24 -12.10 -21.56
N VAL A 105 -10.29 -12.03 -20.21
CA VAL A 105 -11.38 -12.65 -19.44
C VAL A 105 -12.52 -11.69 -19.10
N LYS A 106 -12.42 -10.42 -19.54
CA LYS A 106 -13.39 -9.35 -19.25
C LYS A 106 -13.54 -9.07 -17.75
N ALA A 107 -12.47 -9.28 -16.99
CA ALA A 107 -12.43 -8.99 -15.56
C ALA A 107 -12.32 -7.49 -15.29
N ARG A 108 -12.94 -7.03 -14.18
CA ARG A 108 -12.63 -5.73 -13.60
C ARG A 108 -11.27 -5.77 -12.90
N ILE A 109 -10.45 -4.74 -13.11
CA ILE A 109 -9.12 -4.68 -12.52
C ILE A 109 -8.90 -3.38 -11.74
N LEU A 110 -8.37 -3.50 -10.50
CA LEU A 110 -7.98 -2.38 -9.66
C LEU A 110 -6.45 -2.28 -9.59
N GLN A 111 -5.93 -1.08 -9.86
CA GLN A 111 -4.52 -0.72 -9.67
C GLN A 111 -4.32 -0.10 -8.28
N ALA A 112 -3.47 -0.72 -7.48
CA ALA A 112 -2.91 -0.10 -6.30
C ALA A 112 -1.80 0.87 -6.72
N SER A 113 -2.18 2.13 -6.95
CA SER A 113 -1.27 3.25 -7.14
C SER A 113 -0.85 3.83 -5.79
N THR A 114 -0.26 4.99 -5.75
CA THR A 114 0.37 5.55 -4.56
C THR A 114 0.30 7.08 -4.55
N SER A 115 0.37 7.68 -3.37
CA SER A 115 0.57 9.13 -3.23
C SER A 115 1.93 9.59 -3.76
N GLU A 116 2.88 8.68 -3.99
CA GLU A 116 4.19 9.03 -4.56
C GLU A 116 4.10 9.55 -6.00
N VAL A 117 2.98 9.31 -6.71
CA VAL A 117 2.72 9.91 -8.02
C VAL A 117 2.64 11.44 -7.98
N TYR A 118 2.44 12.02 -6.79
CA TYR A 118 2.43 13.46 -6.55
C TYR A 118 3.83 14.06 -6.36
N GLY A 119 4.85 13.23 -6.10
CA GLY A 119 6.23 13.68 -5.89
C GLY A 119 6.40 14.58 -4.66
N ASP A 120 7.17 15.65 -4.78
CA ASP A 120 7.25 16.75 -3.80
C ASP A 120 6.14 17.78 -4.14
N PRO A 121 4.98 17.70 -3.50
CA PRO A 121 3.78 18.35 -4.02
C PRO A 121 3.78 19.86 -3.72
N ALA A 122 3.39 20.64 -4.72
CA ALA A 122 3.09 22.08 -4.57
C ALA A 122 1.65 22.34 -4.09
N VAL A 123 0.80 21.30 -4.02
CA VAL A 123 -0.60 21.36 -3.56
C VAL A 123 -0.76 20.57 -2.27
N HIS A 124 -1.37 21.19 -1.26
CA HIS A 124 -1.62 20.57 0.04
C HIS A 124 -3.00 20.97 0.60
N PRO A 125 -3.90 20.04 0.97
CA PRO A 125 -3.82 18.57 0.75
C PRO A 125 -3.81 18.21 -0.75
N GLN A 126 -3.25 17.04 -1.10
CA GLN A 126 -3.20 16.59 -2.49
C GLN A 126 -4.58 16.15 -2.98
N THR A 127 -4.99 16.71 -4.12
CA THR A 127 -6.23 16.37 -4.86
C THR A 127 -5.92 15.50 -6.08
N GLU A 128 -6.89 14.73 -6.56
CA GLU A 128 -6.68 13.76 -7.64
C GLU A 128 -6.39 14.41 -8.99
N ASP A 129 -6.81 15.65 -9.22
CA ASP A 129 -6.55 16.46 -10.42
C ASP A 129 -5.14 17.08 -10.47
N TYR A 130 -4.40 17.05 -9.35
CA TYR A 130 -3.00 17.48 -9.30
C TYR A 130 -2.08 16.47 -9.99
N TRP A 131 -1.37 16.90 -11.02
CA TRP A 131 -0.52 16.01 -11.85
C TRP A 131 0.79 15.60 -11.18
N GLY A 132 1.16 16.26 -10.10
CA GLY A 132 2.36 15.96 -9.34
C GLY A 132 3.62 16.71 -9.81
N ASN A 133 4.65 16.60 -8.97
CA ASN A 133 5.99 17.14 -9.21
C ASN A 133 7.02 16.05 -8.85
N VAL A 134 7.21 15.09 -9.75
CA VAL A 134 8.07 13.91 -9.55
C VAL A 134 9.42 14.16 -10.18
N ASN A 135 10.51 13.81 -9.47
CA ASN A 135 11.85 13.78 -10.02
C ASN A 135 12.02 12.51 -10.90
N PRO A 136 12.16 12.63 -12.25
CA PRO A 136 12.17 11.45 -13.13
C PRO A 136 13.49 10.66 -13.09
N ILE A 137 14.55 11.20 -12.49
CA ILE A 137 15.89 10.59 -12.43
C ILE A 137 16.44 10.42 -11.01
N GLY A 138 15.62 10.67 -9.99
CA GLY A 138 15.99 10.49 -8.58
C GLY A 138 16.06 9.01 -8.17
N ILE A 139 16.60 8.76 -6.98
CA ILE A 139 16.74 7.39 -6.44
C ILE A 139 15.41 6.68 -6.18
N ARG A 140 14.31 7.44 -6.08
CA ARG A 140 12.93 6.94 -5.87
C ARG A 140 12.17 6.73 -7.18
N SER A 141 12.67 7.25 -8.31
CA SER A 141 11.95 7.30 -9.60
C SER A 141 11.56 5.93 -10.14
N CYS A 142 12.31 4.87 -9.81
CA CYS A 142 11.95 3.50 -10.18
C CYS A 142 10.56 3.09 -9.64
N TYR A 143 10.17 3.60 -8.47
CA TYR A 143 8.86 3.38 -7.88
C TYR A 143 7.86 4.44 -8.35
N ASP A 144 8.20 5.71 -8.19
CA ASP A 144 7.32 6.85 -8.44
C ASP A 144 6.87 6.88 -9.92
N GLU A 145 7.82 6.89 -10.86
CA GLU A 145 7.53 6.83 -12.30
C GLU A 145 6.95 5.48 -12.73
N GLY A 146 7.38 4.37 -12.12
CA GLY A 146 6.79 3.07 -12.37
C GLY A 146 5.28 3.05 -12.09
N LYS A 147 4.84 3.68 -10.99
CA LYS A 147 3.42 3.80 -10.64
C LYS A 147 2.68 4.80 -11.55
N ARG A 148 3.32 5.90 -11.96
CA ARG A 148 2.75 6.86 -12.93
C ARG A 148 2.51 6.20 -14.28
N VAL A 149 3.49 5.45 -14.80
CA VAL A 149 3.33 4.68 -16.05
C VAL A 149 2.24 3.63 -15.92
N ALA A 150 2.11 2.95 -14.77
CA ALA A 150 1.03 2.00 -14.54
C ALA A 150 -0.36 2.68 -14.62
N GLU A 151 -0.55 3.88 -14.03
CA GLU A 151 -1.80 4.65 -14.19
C GLU A 151 -2.07 4.98 -15.67
N THR A 152 -1.05 5.42 -16.41
CA THR A 152 -1.17 5.69 -17.86
C THR A 152 -1.62 4.46 -18.62
N LEU A 153 -0.98 3.30 -18.40
CA LEU A 153 -1.35 2.03 -19.03
C LEU A 153 -2.80 1.64 -18.74
N PHE A 154 -3.24 1.78 -17.48
CA PHE A 154 -4.64 1.49 -17.11
C PHE A 154 -5.61 2.37 -17.89
N MET A 155 -5.37 3.68 -17.96
CA MET A 155 -6.21 4.61 -18.70
C MET A 155 -6.22 4.31 -20.20
N ASP A 156 -5.07 3.94 -20.79
CA ASP A 156 -4.98 3.64 -22.23
C ASP A 156 -5.65 2.31 -22.59
N TYR A 157 -5.51 1.27 -21.76
CA TYR A 157 -6.27 0.03 -21.93
C TYR A 157 -7.78 0.25 -21.80
N HIS A 158 -8.20 1.15 -20.90
CA HIS A 158 -9.62 1.54 -20.81
C HIS A 158 -10.08 2.25 -22.09
N ARG A 159 -9.37 3.28 -22.55
CA ARG A 159 -9.72 4.08 -23.74
C ARG A 159 -9.71 3.25 -25.03
N GLN A 160 -8.66 2.42 -25.20
CA GLN A 160 -8.46 1.66 -26.43
C GLN A 160 -9.22 0.34 -26.45
N ASN A 161 -9.35 -0.34 -25.32
CA ASN A 161 -9.84 -1.72 -25.26
C ASN A 161 -11.09 -1.91 -24.38
N ASN A 162 -11.63 -0.82 -23.81
CA ASN A 162 -12.77 -0.86 -22.88
C ASN A 162 -12.57 -1.80 -21.67
N VAL A 163 -11.33 -1.93 -21.19
CA VAL A 163 -11.07 -2.67 -19.96
C VAL A 163 -11.72 -1.93 -18.78
N ASP A 164 -12.44 -2.66 -17.93
CA ASP A 164 -13.10 -2.10 -16.75
C ASP A 164 -12.09 -1.92 -15.62
N ILE A 165 -11.52 -0.73 -15.53
CA ILE A 165 -10.43 -0.40 -14.60
C ILE A 165 -10.92 0.32 -13.36
N ARG A 166 -10.10 0.26 -12.28
CA ARG A 166 -10.18 1.11 -11.09
C ARG A 166 -8.78 1.53 -10.69
N ILE A 167 -8.58 2.77 -10.27
CA ILE A 167 -7.28 3.30 -9.81
C ILE A 167 -7.45 3.91 -8.42
N VAL A 168 -6.66 3.45 -7.46
CA VAL A 168 -6.60 3.98 -6.10
C VAL A 168 -5.20 4.50 -5.81
N ARG A 169 -5.07 5.75 -5.38
CA ARG A 169 -3.82 6.34 -4.87
C ARG A 169 -3.76 6.18 -3.35
N ILE A 170 -2.91 5.27 -2.91
CA ILE A 170 -2.76 4.89 -1.50
C ILE A 170 -1.84 5.89 -0.82
N PHE A 171 -2.28 6.43 0.32
CA PHE A 171 -1.44 7.20 1.23
C PHE A 171 -0.85 6.28 2.31
N ASN A 172 0.08 6.82 3.14
CA ASN A 172 0.79 6.02 4.13
C ASN A 172 -0.16 5.15 4.94
N THR A 173 0.05 3.84 4.85
CA THR A 173 -0.76 2.84 5.52
C THR A 173 0.10 2.01 6.46
N TYR A 174 -0.45 1.68 7.63
CA TYR A 174 0.21 0.89 8.66
C TYR A 174 -0.75 -0.16 9.24
N GLY A 175 -0.19 -1.17 9.91
CA GLY A 175 -0.96 -2.22 10.56
C GLY A 175 -0.17 -3.51 10.74
N PRO A 176 -0.79 -4.57 11.29
CA PRO A 176 -0.24 -5.91 11.37
C PRO A 176 0.26 -6.44 10.01
N ARG A 177 1.18 -7.39 10.01
CA ARG A 177 1.81 -8.00 8.81
C ARG A 177 2.76 -7.09 8.03
N MET A 178 3.03 -5.85 8.51
CA MET A 178 4.19 -5.10 8.04
C MET A 178 5.49 -5.83 8.41
N LEU A 179 6.54 -5.61 7.62
CA LEU A 179 7.87 -6.13 7.95
C LEU A 179 8.48 -5.30 9.08
N MET A 180 9.18 -5.96 10.01
CA MET A 180 9.91 -5.28 11.11
C MET A 180 10.97 -4.31 10.58
N ASN A 181 11.64 -4.69 9.49
CA ASN A 181 12.67 -3.91 8.81
C ASN A 181 12.14 -3.21 7.55
N ASP A 182 10.90 -2.80 7.55
CA ASP A 182 10.23 -2.19 6.40
C ASP A 182 10.80 -0.81 6.03
N GLY A 183 11.46 -0.13 6.98
CA GLY A 183 12.03 1.21 6.77
C GLY A 183 11.01 2.35 6.87
N ARG A 184 9.71 2.04 6.99
CA ARG A 184 8.68 3.06 7.21
C ARG A 184 8.58 3.46 8.68
N VAL A 185 8.20 4.70 8.93
CA VAL A 185 8.31 5.31 10.26
C VAL A 185 7.54 4.57 11.37
N VAL A 186 6.30 4.12 11.09
CA VAL A 186 5.47 3.46 12.13
C VAL A 186 6.10 2.13 12.58
N SER A 187 6.47 1.26 11.63
CA SER A 187 7.13 -0.02 11.95
C SER A 187 8.48 0.19 12.64
N ASN A 188 9.28 1.16 12.17
CA ASN A 188 10.58 1.46 12.77
C ASN A 188 10.43 1.91 14.22
N PHE A 189 9.55 2.87 14.52
CA PHE A 189 9.37 3.39 15.88
C PHE A 189 8.86 2.30 16.84
N ILE A 190 7.87 1.49 16.41
CA ILE A 190 7.36 0.40 17.22
C ILE A 190 8.46 -0.64 17.52
N VAL A 191 9.20 -1.08 16.51
CA VAL A 191 10.25 -2.10 16.67
C VAL A 191 11.38 -1.58 17.54
N GLN A 192 11.83 -0.33 17.35
CA GLN A 192 12.85 0.31 18.18
C GLN A 192 12.38 0.39 19.65
N ALA A 193 11.15 0.87 19.89
CA ALA A 193 10.59 0.97 21.24
C ALA A 193 10.50 -0.40 21.93
N LEU A 194 9.99 -1.43 21.25
CA LEU A 194 9.85 -2.78 21.80
C LEU A 194 11.19 -3.46 22.10
N LYS A 195 12.24 -3.14 21.32
CA LYS A 195 13.60 -3.63 21.56
C LYS A 195 14.38 -2.83 22.60
N GLY A 196 13.85 -1.69 23.08
CA GLY A 196 14.57 -0.78 23.96
C GLY A 196 15.69 0.00 23.24
N GLU A 197 15.66 0.04 21.91
CA GLU A 197 16.58 0.84 21.08
C GLU A 197 16.10 2.29 21.02
N ASP A 198 17.00 3.25 20.79
CA ASP A 198 16.63 4.65 20.64
C ASP A 198 15.74 4.87 19.41
N ILE A 199 14.64 5.61 19.58
CA ILE A 199 13.74 5.99 18.46
C ILE A 199 14.43 7.05 17.60
N THR A 200 14.64 6.73 16.34
CA THR A 200 15.35 7.59 15.39
C THR A 200 14.39 8.46 14.60
N ILE A 201 14.40 9.77 14.85
CA ILE A 201 13.69 10.78 14.04
C ILE A 201 14.68 11.41 13.05
N TYR A 202 14.29 11.47 11.78
CA TYR A 202 15.03 12.18 10.76
C TYR A 202 14.56 13.63 10.69
N GLY A 203 15.51 14.60 10.66
CA GLY A 203 15.21 16.03 10.78
C GLY A 203 14.93 16.44 12.22
N ASP A 204 14.15 17.50 12.41
CA ASP A 204 13.76 18.04 13.73
C ASP A 204 12.47 17.42 14.30
N GLY A 205 11.80 16.54 13.53
CA GLY A 205 10.56 15.88 13.93
C GLY A 205 9.30 16.71 13.73
N SER A 206 9.40 17.92 13.18
CA SER A 206 8.25 18.80 12.90
C SER A 206 7.51 18.43 11.61
N GLN A 207 8.13 17.66 10.71
CA GLN A 207 7.49 17.21 9.49
C GLN A 207 6.26 16.37 9.80
N THR A 208 5.18 16.62 9.05
CA THR A 208 3.91 15.94 9.24
C THR A 208 3.68 14.81 8.24
N ARG A 209 2.98 13.77 8.67
CA ARG A 209 2.46 12.69 7.83
C ARG A 209 1.06 12.30 8.29
N SER A 210 0.29 11.81 7.35
CA SER A 210 -0.99 11.17 7.64
C SER A 210 -0.83 9.65 7.63
N PHE A 211 -1.57 8.95 8.48
CA PHE A 211 -1.46 7.49 8.63
C PHE A 211 -2.84 6.84 8.60
N CYS A 212 -3.06 5.97 7.63
CA CYS A 212 -4.28 5.20 7.48
C CYS A 212 -4.09 3.79 8.04
N TYR A 213 -5.01 3.32 8.87
CA TYR A 213 -4.96 1.94 9.32
C TYR A 213 -5.38 0.99 8.19
N VAL A 214 -4.79 -0.21 8.16
CA VAL A 214 -4.93 -1.16 7.06
C VAL A 214 -6.39 -1.56 6.78
N ASP A 215 -7.21 -1.75 7.81
CA ASP A 215 -8.61 -2.18 7.63
C ASP A 215 -9.42 -1.09 6.89
N ASP A 216 -9.21 0.19 7.20
CA ASP A 216 -9.84 1.30 6.48
C ASP A 216 -9.41 1.32 5.00
N LEU A 217 -8.11 1.09 4.71
CA LEU A 217 -7.64 1.01 3.33
C LEU A 217 -8.27 -0.16 2.56
N ILE A 218 -8.34 -1.34 3.16
CA ILE A 218 -8.94 -2.53 2.54
C ILE A 218 -10.41 -2.30 2.24
N GLU A 219 -11.14 -1.65 3.16
CA GLU A 219 -12.54 -1.24 2.91
C GLU A 219 -12.63 -0.29 1.70
N GLY A 220 -11.70 0.67 1.58
CA GLY A 220 -11.61 1.56 0.41
C GLY A 220 -11.40 0.79 -0.90
N PHE A 221 -10.54 -0.25 -0.91
CA PHE A 221 -10.35 -1.10 -2.09
C PHE A 221 -11.62 -1.86 -2.47
N VAL A 222 -12.30 -2.46 -1.50
CA VAL A 222 -13.54 -3.21 -1.73
C VAL A 222 -14.63 -2.29 -2.27
N ARG A 223 -14.82 -1.12 -1.69
CA ARG A 223 -15.78 -0.14 -2.19
C ARG A 223 -15.44 0.36 -3.60
N MET A 224 -14.16 0.67 -3.88
CA MET A 224 -13.73 1.08 -5.20
C MET A 224 -13.92 -0.02 -6.25
N MET A 225 -13.65 -1.28 -5.90
CA MET A 225 -13.89 -2.43 -6.79
C MET A 225 -15.37 -2.63 -7.10
N ASN A 226 -16.26 -2.33 -6.17
CA ASN A 226 -17.70 -2.60 -6.28
C ASN A 226 -18.52 -1.47 -6.94
N GLN A 227 -17.97 -0.26 -7.03
CA GLN A 227 -18.71 0.86 -7.62
C GLN A 227 -18.54 0.95 -9.13
N ASP A 228 -19.53 1.56 -9.84
CA ASP A 228 -19.58 1.62 -11.31
C ASP A 228 -19.47 3.05 -11.86
N LYS A 229 -19.56 4.07 -11.01
CA LYS A 229 -19.69 5.47 -11.42
C LYS A 229 -18.38 6.13 -11.82
N ILE A 230 -17.26 5.71 -11.22
CA ILE A 230 -15.95 6.31 -11.47
C ILE A 230 -14.87 5.23 -11.65
N ILE A 231 -13.88 5.54 -12.47
CA ILE A 231 -12.72 4.67 -12.68
C ILE A 231 -11.49 5.11 -11.87
N GLY A 232 -11.52 6.30 -11.28
CA GLY A 232 -10.42 6.93 -10.54
C GLY A 232 -9.54 7.82 -11.44
N PRO A 233 -8.37 8.25 -10.92
CA PRO A 233 -7.83 7.85 -9.62
C PRO A 233 -8.67 8.38 -8.44
N VAL A 234 -8.61 7.67 -7.29
CA VAL A 234 -9.22 8.09 -6.02
C VAL A 234 -8.18 7.99 -4.91
N ASN A 235 -8.02 9.05 -4.13
CA ASN A 235 -7.18 9.06 -2.95
C ASN A 235 -7.83 8.27 -1.82
N ILE A 236 -7.12 7.27 -1.29
CA ILE A 236 -7.51 6.53 -0.10
C ILE A 236 -6.42 6.70 0.96
N GLY A 237 -6.79 7.31 2.09
CA GLY A 237 -5.89 7.61 3.18
C GLY A 237 -6.59 8.37 4.30
N ASN A 238 -5.91 8.57 5.42
CA ASN A 238 -6.44 9.35 6.53
C ASN A 238 -5.97 10.81 6.41
N PRO A 239 -6.85 11.82 6.43
CA PRO A 239 -6.46 13.23 6.35
C PRO A 239 -5.91 13.80 7.65
N GLY A 240 -5.98 13.08 8.77
CA GLY A 240 -5.38 13.49 10.05
C GLY A 240 -3.86 13.51 9.96
N GLU A 241 -3.24 14.63 10.29
CA GLU A 241 -1.79 14.80 10.27
C GLU A 241 -1.20 14.71 11.69
N PHE A 242 -0.04 14.06 11.76
CA PHE A 242 0.75 13.95 12.99
C PHE A 242 2.19 14.30 12.67
N THR A 243 2.84 15.02 13.57
CA THR A 243 4.29 15.21 13.50
C THR A 243 5.02 13.90 13.84
N MET A 244 6.24 13.77 13.36
CA MET A 244 7.06 12.60 13.71
C MET A 244 7.32 12.53 15.21
N LEU A 245 7.40 13.68 15.87
CA LEU A 245 7.58 13.76 17.33
C LEU A 245 6.32 13.28 18.09
N GLU A 246 5.11 13.66 17.64
CA GLU A 246 3.85 13.17 18.22
C GLU A 246 3.73 11.66 18.06
N LEU A 247 4.00 11.12 16.87
CA LEU A 247 3.98 9.68 16.64
C LEU A 247 4.98 8.93 17.55
N ALA A 248 6.20 9.45 17.71
CA ALA A 248 7.21 8.82 18.58
C ALA A 248 6.77 8.80 20.04
N LYS A 249 6.19 9.89 20.54
CA LYS A 249 5.66 9.98 21.90
C LYS A 249 4.50 9.00 22.13
N GLU A 250 3.58 8.91 21.16
CA GLU A 250 2.44 7.98 21.22
C GLU A 250 2.93 6.52 21.28
N VAL A 251 3.92 6.15 20.46
CA VAL A 251 4.51 4.81 20.47
C VAL A 251 5.20 4.52 21.80
N LEU A 252 5.97 5.47 22.36
CA LEU A 252 6.63 5.32 23.67
C LEU A 252 5.61 5.10 24.79
N GLU A 253 4.53 5.88 24.80
CA GLU A 253 3.45 5.74 25.78
C GLU A 253 2.78 4.36 25.69
N LEU A 254 2.38 3.94 24.47
CA LEU A 254 1.67 2.68 24.26
C LEU A 254 2.52 1.44 24.56
N THR A 255 3.84 1.51 24.30
CA THR A 255 4.76 0.40 24.58
C THR A 255 5.31 0.41 26.01
N GLY A 256 5.13 1.51 26.76
CA GLY A 256 5.78 1.71 28.06
C GLY A 256 7.31 1.76 27.97
N SER A 257 7.87 1.96 26.78
CA SER A 257 9.31 1.92 26.54
C SER A 257 10.03 3.13 27.15
N LYS A 258 11.25 2.89 27.63
CA LYS A 258 12.17 3.93 28.14
C LYS A 258 13.17 4.40 27.09
N SER A 259 12.97 4.03 25.82
CA SER A 259 13.81 4.44 24.69
C SER A 259 13.88 5.95 24.57
N LYS A 260 15.05 6.47 24.21
CA LYS A 260 15.23 7.91 23.98
C LYS A 260 14.89 8.25 22.52
N ILE A 261 14.49 9.49 22.28
CA ILE A 261 14.35 10.02 20.93
C ILE A 261 15.69 10.64 20.53
N VAL A 262 16.22 10.19 19.38
CA VAL A 262 17.46 10.71 18.79
C VAL A 262 17.19 11.23 17.38
N TYR A 263 17.92 12.28 16.99
CA TYR A 263 17.72 12.96 15.72
C TYR A 263 18.86 12.63 14.75
N LYS A 264 18.52 12.39 13.47
CA LYS A 264 19.46 12.16 12.38
C LYS A 264 19.19 13.11 11.20
N PRO A 265 20.16 13.39 10.33
CA PRO A 265 19.93 14.19 9.13
C PRO A 265 18.83 13.61 8.25
N LEU A 266 18.03 14.47 7.60
CA LEU A 266 17.01 14.04 6.65
C LEU A 266 17.64 13.34 5.45
N PRO A 267 17.06 12.21 4.96
CA PRO A 267 17.44 11.62 3.67
C PRO A 267 17.14 12.58 2.53
N GLY A 268 17.89 12.46 1.42
CA GLY A 268 17.56 13.17 0.19
C GLY A 268 16.25 12.67 -0.44
N ASP A 269 15.54 13.55 -1.17
CA ASP A 269 14.31 13.26 -1.91
C ASP A 269 13.10 12.81 -1.04
N ASP A 270 13.09 13.10 0.27
CA ASP A 270 11.90 12.80 1.10
C ASP A 270 10.89 13.96 1.02
N PRO A 271 9.63 13.72 0.60
CA PRO A 271 8.61 14.77 0.50
C PRO A 271 8.37 15.45 1.85
N LYS A 272 8.24 16.77 1.86
CA LYS A 272 8.06 17.52 3.12
C LYS A 272 6.69 17.32 3.75
N MET A 273 5.62 17.27 2.94
CA MET A 273 4.24 17.14 3.38
C MET A 273 3.48 16.13 2.53
N ARG A 274 2.67 15.28 3.17
CA ARG A 274 1.84 14.28 2.48
C ARG A 274 0.53 14.09 3.23
N ARG A 275 -0.56 14.64 2.63
CA ARG A 275 -1.92 14.57 3.19
C ARG A 275 -2.94 14.40 2.07
N PRO A 276 -3.82 13.39 2.10
CA PRO A 276 -4.86 13.25 1.09
C PRO A 276 -5.98 14.28 1.26
N ASN A 277 -6.47 14.84 0.16
CA ASN A 277 -7.86 15.22 0.07
C ASN A 277 -8.66 13.94 -0.22
N ILE A 278 -9.72 13.66 0.54
CA ILE A 278 -10.55 12.46 0.42
C ILE A 278 -12.01 12.78 0.04
N ASP A 279 -12.30 14.00 -0.40
CA ASP A 279 -13.67 14.42 -0.75
C ASP A 279 -14.27 13.55 -1.86
N LEU A 280 -13.45 13.14 -2.84
CA LEU A 280 -13.88 12.24 -3.91
C LEU A 280 -14.21 10.85 -3.36
N ALA A 281 -13.41 10.31 -2.45
CA ALA A 281 -13.69 9.02 -1.80
C ALA A 281 -14.98 9.08 -0.98
N LYS A 282 -15.20 10.13 -0.19
CA LYS A 282 -16.45 10.34 0.55
C LYS A 282 -17.65 10.39 -0.39
N LYS A 283 -17.59 11.20 -1.44
CA LYS A 283 -18.71 11.42 -2.35
C LYS A 283 -19.03 10.20 -3.22
N ALA A 284 -18.00 9.54 -3.75
CA ALA A 284 -18.18 8.49 -4.75
C ALA A 284 -18.24 7.08 -4.16
N LEU A 285 -17.58 6.85 -3.02
CA LEU A 285 -17.47 5.55 -2.38
C LEU A 285 -18.21 5.47 -1.05
N ASP A 286 -18.75 6.58 -0.54
CA ASP A 286 -19.25 6.67 0.84
C ASP A 286 -18.21 6.16 1.85
N TRP A 287 -16.94 6.51 1.63
CA TRP A 287 -15.80 6.03 2.39
C TRP A 287 -15.07 7.15 3.09
N GLU A 288 -14.78 6.94 4.36
CA GLU A 288 -13.81 7.70 5.15
C GLU A 288 -13.12 6.77 6.16
N PRO A 289 -11.89 7.12 6.63
CA PRO A 289 -11.21 6.33 7.64
C PRO A 289 -11.94 6.45 8.98
N THR A 290 -12.10 5.32 9.66
CA THR A 290 -12.86 5.22 10.93
C THR A 290 -11.97 4.87 12.11
N ILE A 291 -10.76 4.37 11.89
CA ILE A 291 -9.87 3.89 12.94
C ILE A 291 -8.87 4.99 13.32
N PRO A 292 -8.95 5.53 14.56
CA PRO A 292 -7.99 6.52 15.06
C PRO A 292 -6.56 5.95 15.13
N LEU A 293 -5.55 6.82 15.00
CA LEU A 293 -4.14 6.43 15.03
C LEU A 293 -3.81 5.58 16.26
N ARG A 294 -4.20 5.99 17.45
CA ARG A 294 -3.93 5.28 18.71
C ARG A 294 -4.45 3.84 18.68
N GLN A 295 -5.69 3.65 18.28
CA GLN A 295 -6.30 2.32 18.19
C GLN A 295 -5.57 1.41 17.18
N GLY A 296 -5.18 1.95 16.02
CA GLY A 296 -4.42 1.21 15.03
C GLY A 296 -3.00 0.88 15.51
N LEU A 297 -2.35 1.79 16.26
CA LEU A 297 -1.04 1.55 16.86
C LEU A 297 -1.11 0.42 17.90
N GLU A 298 -2.10 0.41 18.80
CA GLU A 298 -2.29 -0.66 19.77
C GLU A 298 -2.32 -2.05 19.11
N LYS A 299 -3.15 -2.22 18.07
CA LYS A 299 -3.23 -3.47 17.31
C LYS A 299 -1.90 -3.83 16.62
N THR A 300 -1.19 -2.81 16.11
CA THR A 300 0.08 -3.02 15.40
C THR A 300 1.21 -3.37 16.35
N ILE A 301 1.24 -2.76 17.53
CA ILE A 301 2.20 -3.06 18.61
C ILE A 301 2.04 -4.51 19.06
N VAL A 302 0.83 -4.97 19.37
CA VAL A 302 0.56 -6.38 19.75
C VAL A 302 1.13 -7.34 18.70
N TYR A 303 0.89 -7.08 17.42
CA TYR A 303 1.45 -7.90 16.34
C TYR A 303 2.98 -7.98 16.37
N PHE A 304 3.66 -6.83 16.55
CA PHE A 304 5.13 -6.82 16.59
C PHE A 304 5.69 -7.43 17.88
N GLU A 305 5.00 -7.28 19.01
CA GLU A 305 5.36 -7.96 20.26
C GLU A 305 5.36 -9.48 20.09
N ASP A 306 4.29 -10.03 19.51
CA ASP A 306 4.17 -11.47 19.27
C ASP A 306 5.24 -11.96 18.29
N LEU A 307 5.54 -11.17 17.26
CA LEU A 307 6.58 -11.49 16.30
C LEU A 307 8.01 -11.46 16.89
N LEU A 308 8.23 -10.67 17.94
CA LEU A 308 9.52 -10.60 18.64
C LEU A 308 9.70 -11.67 19.71
N LYS A 309 8.61 -12.29 20.19
CA LYS A 309 8.64 -13.39 21.17
C LYS A 309 8.82 -14.77 20.51
N GLY A 310 8.43 -14.95 19.25
CA GLY A 310 8.51 -16.22 18.50
C GLY A 310 9.64 -16.25 17.51
#